data_f5527fe8538fea827df9a9233e8f6733
#
_entry.id   f5527fe8538fea827df9a9233e8f6733
#
_cell.length_a   1.000
_cell.length_b   1.000
_cell.length_c   1.000
_cell.angle_alpha   90.00
_cell.angle_beta   90.00
_cell.angle_gamma   90.00
#
_symmetry.space_group_name_H-M   'P 1'
#
loop_
_entity.id
_entity.type
_entity.pdbx_description
1 polymer ?
#
loop_
_entity_poly.entity_id
_entity_poly.type
_entity_poly.pdbx_seq_one_letter_code
_entity_poly.pdbx_strand_id
1 'polypeptide(L)'
;TKFFILDNLIDNESVKSIYKKFDGDYWILEDTFREKKLTYAKLDNLDPILSNITEAFHDKEIVSLVSKITGVNNLEYDPSLYAGGISKMRKGDFLNPHIDNSHDGGRKRYRRLNLLFYVSPGLEEKHGGNFELWDDKVKYPVKIPAKFNRLVVMETGDHTWHSVDQVKTDLSRCCVSNYYFSESSPRNFEYYHVTSFNGRPNQPLTRMYSSIDNFFRQSFAKLTGFSRGKERVRKV
;
A
#
# COMPACT_ATOMS: atom_id res chain seq x y z
N THR A 1 5.68 -8.15 11.83
CA THR A 1 4.43 -7.71 11.16
C THR A 1 3.52 -8.91 11.00
N LYS A 2 2.26 -8.81 11.46
CA LYS A 2 1.25 -9.84 11.20
C LYS A 2 0.64 -9.60 9.82
N PHE A 3 0.36 -10.69 9.11
CA PHE A 3 -0.29 -10.67 7.80
C PHE A 3 -0.97 -12.01 7.52
N PHE A 4 -1.87 -12.01 6.54
CA PHE A 4 -2.40 -13.24 5.93
C PHE A 4 -2.53 -13.07 4.41
N ILE A 5 -2.65 -14.21 3.74
CA ILE A 5 -2.74 -14.29 2.28
C ILE A 5 -3.98 -15.12 1.92
N LEU A 6 -4.73 -14.64 0.93
CA LEU A 6 -5.80 -15.38 0.27
C LEU A 6 -5.49 -15.47 -1.23
N ASP A 7 -5.38 -16.68 -1.75
CA ASP A 7 -5.26 -16.96 -3.19
C ASP A 7 -6.63 -17.28 -3.78
N ASN A 8 -6.81 -16.97 -5.06
CA ASN A 8 -8.07 -17.15 -5.79
C ASN A 8 -9.25 -16.42 -5.12
N LEU A 9 -9.07 -15.15 -4.82
CA LEU A 9 -10.01 -14.31 -4.07
C LEU A 9 -11.38 -14.19 -4.76
N ILE A 10 -11.38 -14.02 -6.09
CA ILE A 10 -12.57 -13.94 -6.92
C ILE A 10 -12.38 -14.81 -8.18
N ASP A 11 -13.38 -14.91 -9.04
CA ASP A 11 -13.24 -15.65 -10.30
C ASP A 11 -12.16 -15.04 -11.21
N ASN A 12 -11.44 -15.91 -11.93
CA ASN A 12 -10.29 -15.51 -12.73
C ASN A 12 -10.64 -14.61 -13.93
N GLU A 13 -11.84 -14.71 -14.50
CA GLU A 13 -12.26 -13.90 -15.64
C GLU A 13 -12.52 -12.44 -15.19
N SER A 14 -13.10 -12.26 -14.01
CA SER A 14 -13.24 -10.94 -13.39
C SER A 14 -11.86 -10.31 -13.15
N VAL A 15 -10.89 -11.06 -12.60
CA VAL A 15 -9.53 -10.53 -12.38
C VAL A 15 -8.84 -10.16 -13.69
N LYS A 16 -8.97 -10.96 -14.75
CA LYS A 16 -8.45 -10.64 -16.08
C LYS A 16 -9.09 -9.36 -16.65
N SER A 17 -10.40 -9.19 -16.42
CA SER A 17 -11.14 -8.02 -16.87
C SER A 17 -10.65 -6.76 -16.14
N ILE A 18 -10.42 -6.84 -14.83
CA ILE A 18 -9.82 -5.78 -14.02
C ILE A 18 -8.40 -5.46 -14.55
N TYR A 19 -7.55 -6.48 -14.74
CA TYR A 19 -6.17 -6.28 -15.21
C TYR A 19 -6.10 -5.53 -16.55
N LYS A 20 -6.98 -5.85 -17.51
CA LYS A 20 -7.04 -5.15 -18.82
C LYS A 20 -7.25 -3.64 -18.69
N LYS A 21 -7.85 -3.16 -17.61
CA LYS A 21 -8.10 -1.73 -17.39
C LYS A 21 -6.88 -0.97 -16.84
N PHE A 22 -5.79 -1.67 -16.53
CA PHE A 22 -4.53 -1.03 -16.15
C PHE A 22 -3.71 -0.49 -17.34
N ASP A 23 -4.18 -0.61 -18.57
CA ASP A 23 -3.49 -0.13 -19.78
C ASP A 23 -3.89 1.30 -20.22
N GLY A 24 -4.60 2.04 -19.39
CA GLY A 24 -4.97 3.45 -19.68
C GLY A 24 -3.83 4.46 -19.44
N ASP A 25 -4.03 5.72 -19.89
CA ASP A 25 -3.05 6.82 -19.82
C ASP A 25 -3.27 7.78 -18.64
N TYR A 26 -4.02 7.36 -17.63
CA TYR A 26 -4.43 8.19 -16.49
C TYR A 26 -3.41 8.23 -15.34
N TRP A 27 -2.29 7.58 -15.47
CA TRP A 27 -1.33 7.33 -14.38
C TRP A 27 -0.59 8.59 -13.93
N ILE A 28 -0.40 8.69 -12.61
CA ILE A 28 0.50 9.65 -11.98
C ILE A 28 1.82 8.94 -11.69
N LEU A 29 2.92 9.43 -12.25
CA LEU A 29 4.25 8.88 -12.01
C LEU A 29 4.80 9.41 -10.69
N GLU A 30 5.15 8.50 -9.80
CA GLU A 30 6.04 8.72 -8.66
C GLU A 30 7.45 8.28 -9.08
N ASP A 31 8.40 9.20 -9.18
CA ASP A 31 9.80 8.88 -9.52
C ASP A 31 10.73 9.66 -8.60
N THR A 32 11.25 8.99 -7.60
CA THR A 32 12.12 9.54 -6.57
C THR A 32 13.16 8.50 -6.17
N PHE A 33 14.14 8.86 -5.35
CA PHE A 33 15.08 7.89 -4.77
C PHE A 33 14.41 6.87 -3.83
N ARG A 34 13.17 7.11 -3.40
CA ARG A 34 12.40 6.26 -2.50
C ARG A 34 11.59 5.21 -3.24
N GLU A 35 11.04 5.60 -4.38
CA GLU A 35 10.09 4.80 -5.13
C GLU A 35 10.01 5.22 -6.59
N LYS A 36 9.72 4.25 -7.43
CA LYS A 36 9.32 4.47 -8.81
C LYS A 36 8.12 3.58 -9.10
N LYS A 37 6.99 4.18 -9.39
CA LYS A 37 5.73 3.49 -9.68
C LYS A 37 4.71 4.45 -10.29
N LEU A 38 3.65 3.89 -10.85
CA LEU A 38 2.48 4.58 -11.32
C LEU A 38 1.33 4.38 -10.32
N THR A 39 0.60 5.45 -10.00
CA THR A 39 -0.55 5.39 -9.07
C THR A 39 -1.73 6.17 -9.59
N TYR A 40 -2.95 5.77 -9.19
CA TYR A 40 -4.16 6.54 -9.43
C TYR A 40 -5.25 6.20 -8.40
N ALA A 41 -5.94 7.23 -7.88
CA ALA A 41 -6.96 7.08 -6.84
C ALA A 41 -8.35 7.64 -7.22
N LYS A 42 -8.46 8.46 -8.28
CA LYS A 42 -9.76 9.05 -8.69
C LYS A 42 -10.50 8.11 -9.64
N LEU A 43 -10.86 6.92 -9.14
CA LEU A 43 -11.37 5.81 -9.94
C LEU A 43 -12.73 6.08 -10.59
N ASP A 44 -13.51 7.05 -10.09
CA ASP A 44 -14.82 7.44 -10.65
C ASP A 44 -14.73 7.95 -12.09
N ASN A 45 -13.54 8.38 -12.50
CA ASN A 45 -13.28 8.87 -13.86
C ASN A 45 -12.83 7.75 -14.81
N LEU A 46 -12.76 6.50 -14.33
CA LEU A 46 -12.26 5.35 -15.06
C LEU A 46 -13.39 4.35 -15.36
N ASP A 47 -13.01 3.21 -15.91
CA ASP A 47 -13.95 2.10 -16.11
C ASP A 47 -14.55 1.66 -14.76
N PRO A 48 -15.88 1.51 -14.66
CA PRO A 48 -16.58 1.15 -13.43
C PRO A 48 -16.03 -0.10 -12.73
N ILE A 49 -15.43 -1.04 -13.47
CA ILE A 49 -14.86 -2.25 -12.86
C ILE A 49 -13.74 -1.94 -11.85
N LEU A 50 -12.98 -0.84 -12.05
CA LEU A 50 -11.93 -0.41 -11.13
C LEU A 50 -12.49 0.21 -9.86
N SER A 51 -13.59 0.98 -9.96
CA SER A 51 -14.30 1.47 -8.79
C SER A 51 -14.96 0.32 -8.05
N ASN A 52 -15.65 -0.55 -8.76
CA ASN A 52 -16.41 -1.67 -8.17
C ASN A 52 -15.50 -2.61 -7.37
N ILE A 53 -14.33 -3.01 -7.90
CA ILE A 53 -13.42 -3.88 -7.14
C ILE A 53 -12.85 -3.17 -5.92
N THR A 54 -12.62 -1.87 -5.99
CA THR A 54 -12.16 -1.09 -4.84
C THR A 54 -13.26 -0.97 -3.79
N GLU A 55 -14.50 -0.68 -4.22
CA GLU A 55 -15.66 -0.55 -3.35
C GLU A 55 -16.11 -1.87 -2.73
N ALA A 56 -15.83 -3.01 -3.38
CA ALA A 56 -16.08 -4.31 -2.78
C ALA A 56 -15.34 -4.48 -1.43
N PHE A 57 -14.15 -3.88 -1.28
CA PHE A 57 -13.45 -3.84 0.01
C PHE A 57 -14.07 -2.87 1.02
N HIS A 58 -15.01 -2.01 0.60
CA HIS A 58 -15.75 -1.10 1.47
C HIS A 58 -17.05 -1.73 2.01
N ASP A 59 -17.44 -2.90 1.51
CA ASP A 59 -18.60 -3.63 1.98
C ASP A 59 -18.49 -3.96 3.48
N LYS A 60 -19.55 -3.71 4.24
CA LYS A 60 -19.57 -3.89 5.70
C LYS A 60 -19.35 -5.34 6.14
N GLU A 61 -19.80 -6.31 5.33
CA GLU A 61 -19.60 -7.73 5.62
C GLU A 61 -18.13 -8.10 5.42
N ILE A 62 -17.49 -7.58 4.36
CA ILE A 62 -16.06 -7.78 4.11
C ILE A 62 -15.22 -7.13 5.22
N VAL A 63 -15.52 -5.89 5.62
CA VAL A 63 -14.84 -5.22 6.73
C VAL A 63 -15.00 -6.02 8.03
N SER A 64 -16.20 -6.51 8.32
CA SER A 64 -16.48 -7.33 9.50
C SER A 64 -15.73 -8.67 9.46
N LEU A 65 -15.67 -9.32 8.29
CA LEU A 65 -14.93 -10.57 8.10
C LEU A 65 -13.43 -10.36 8.35
N VAL A 66 -12.84 -9.32 7.76
CA VAL A 66 -11.42 -8.97 7.97
C VAL A 66 -11.16 -8.62 9.44
N SER A 67 -12.08 -7.91 10.11
CA SER A 67 -12.00 -7.64 11.55
C SER A 67 -11.93 -8.94 12.37
N LYS A 68 -12.81 -9.90 12.07
CA LYS A 68 -12.81 -11.23 12.73
C LYS A 68 -11.50 -12.00 12.50
N ILE A 69 -10.99 -12.02 11.26
CA ILE A 69 -9.75 -12.75 10.92
C ILE A 69 -8.54 -12.13 11.61
N THR A 70 -8.46 -10.80 11.64
CA THR A 70 -7.30 -10.08 12.17
C THR A 70 -7.36 -9.86 13.68
N GLY A 71 -8.55 -9.94 14.28
CA GLY A 71 -8.80 -9.56 15.68
C GLY A 71 -8.74 -8.04 15.91
N VAL A 72 -8.73 -7.23 14.85
CA VAL A 72 -8.73 -5.77 14.94
C VAL A 72 -10.17 -5.28 14.95
N ASN A 73 -10.62 -4.74 16.08
CA ASN A 73 -11.97 -4.25 16.26
C ASN A 73 -12.19 -2.85 15.68
N ASN A 74 -13.45 -2.50 15.41
CA ASN A 74 -13.88 -1.18 14.96
C ASN A 74 -13.13 -0.71 13.70
N LEU A 75 -12.96 -1.62 12.74
CA LEU A 75 -12.40 -1.29 11.45
C LEU A 75 -13.39 -0.50 10.60
N GLU A 76 -12.87 0.51 9.93
CA GLU A 76 -13.58 1.33 8.96
C GLU A 76 -12.78 1.39 7.66
N TYR A 77 -13.46 1.36 6.52
CA TYR A 77 -12.82 1.59 5.23
C TYR A 77 -12.55 3.09 5.00
N ASP A 78 -11.74 3.40 4.00
CA ASP A 78 -11.47 4.78 3.59
C ASP A 78 -12.15 5.12 2.25
N PRO A 79 -13.29 5.81 2.25
CA PRO A 79 -13.97 6.17 1.02
C PRO A 79 -13.16 7.15 0.15
N SER A 80 -12.22 7.90 0.74
CA SER A 80 -11.39 8.86 0.05
C SER A 80 -10.20 8.24 -0.69
N LEU A 81 -9.91 6.95 -0.46
CA LEU A 81 -8.74 6.24 -0.96
C LEU A 81 -7.42 6.98 -0.68
N TYR A 82 -7.30 7.58 0.51
CA TYR A 82 -6.07 8.24 0.93
C TYR A 82 -4.91 7.23 1.00
N ALA A 83 -3.96 7.38 0.09
CA ALA A 83 -2.88 6.44 -0.19
C ALA A 83 -3.31 5.07 -0.76
N GLY A 84 -4.61 4.85 -0.97
CA GLY A 84 -5.19 3.69 -1.65
C GLY A 84 -5.39 3.93 -3.16
N GLY A 85 -6.20 3.08 -3.79
CA GLY A 85 -6.51 3.11 -5.22
C GLY A 85 -5.75 2.03 -5.99
N ILE A 86 -5.32 2.33 -7.21
CA ILE A 86 -4.60 1.39 -8.07
C ILE A 86 -3.15 1.80 -8.28
N SER A 87 -2.28 0.80 -8.42
CA SER A 87 -0.87 1.02 -8.72
C SER A 87 -0.34 0.05 -9.78
N LYS A 88 0.55 0.55 -10.65
CA LYS A 88 1.21 -0.22 -11.70
C LYS A 88 2.71 -0.01 -11.60
N MET A 89 3.47 -1.09 -11.61
CA MET A 89 4.93 -1.06 -11.61
C MET A 89 5.43 -1.82 -12.83
N ARG A 90 6.34 -1.19 -13.58
CA ARG A 90 6.96 -1.70 -14.80
C ARG A 90 8.39 -2.13 -14.50
N LYS A 91 9.05 -2.75 -15.47
CA LYS A 91 10.47 -3.10 -15.37
C LYS A 91 11.32 -1.92 -14.90
N GLY A 92 12.10 -2.16 -13.87
CA GLY A 92 12.92 -1.15 -13.21
C GLY A 92 12.24 -0.41 -12.06
N ASP A 93 10.90 -0.46 -11.97
CA ASP A 93 10.16 0.20 -10.87
C ASP A 93 10.35 -0.54 -9.55
N PHE A 94 10.30 0.19 -8.45
CA PHE A 94 10.56 -0.31 -7.09
C PHE A 94 9.87 0.56 -6.04
N LEU A 95 9.78 0.05 -4.82
CA LEU A 95 9.39 0.82 -3.64
C LEU A 95 10.32 0.43 -2.50
N ASN A 96 11.11 1.37 -2.00
CA ASN A 96 12.07 1.13 -0.93
C ASN A 96 11.36 0.82 0.40
N PRO A 97 12.07 0.18 1.34
CA PRO A 97 11.52 -0.10 2.67
C PRO A 97 10.96 1.16 3.32
N HIS A 98 9.73 1.07 3.79
CA HIS A 98 9.02 2.19 4.42
C HIS A 98 8.05 1.70 5.48
N ILE A 99 7.68 2.63 6.35
CA ILE A 99 6.57 2.53 7.28
C ILE A 99 5.53 3.53 6.80
N ASP A 100 4.28 3.09 6.65
CA ASP A 100 3.18 3.96 6.27
C ASP A 100 2.93 5.05 7.33
N ASN A 101 2.33 6.17 6.93
CA ASN A 101 1.85 7.16 7.90
C ASN A 101 0.76 6.55 8.80
N SER A 102 0.71 7.04 10.04
CA SER A 102 -0.11 6.45 11.10
C SER A 102 -1.62 6.71 11.00
N HIS A 103 -2.05 7.68 10.20
CA HIS A 103 -3.44 8.14 10.19
C HIS A 103 -4.01 8.30 8.79
N ASP A 104 -5.33 8.47 8.70
CA ASP A 104 -6.02 8.92 7.51
C ASP A 104 -5.65 10.36 7.12
N GLY A 105 -6.15 10.83 5.98
CA GLY A 105 -5.89 12.18 5.49
C GLY A 105 -6.42 13.29 6.40
N GLY A 106 -7.44 13.01 7.22
CA GLY A 106 -8.03 13.91 8.21
C GLY A 106 -7.36 13.87 9.58
N ARG A 107 -6.46 12.92 9.83
CA ARG A 107 -5.82 12.63 11.13
C ARG A 107 -6.80 12.28 12.25
N LYS A 108 -7.93 11.72 11.90
CA LYS A 108 -8.96 11.34 12.87
C LYS A 108 -8.89 9.87 13.24
N ARG A 109 -8.40 9.03 12.31
CA ARG A 109 -8.42 7.58 12.45
C ARG A 109 -7.02 7.01 12.23
N TYR A 110 -6.64 6.05 13.05
CA TYR A 110 -5.38 5.31 12.93
C TYR A 110 -5.45 4.31 11.79
N ARG A 111 -4.42 4.27 10.95
CA ARG A 111 -4.27 3.23 9.93
C ARG A 111 -3.98 1.90 10.62
N ARG A 112 -4.76 0.87 10.29
CA ARG A 112 -4.72 -0.43 10.95
C ARG A 112 -4.30 -1.55 10.02
N LEU A 113 -4.83 -1.56 8.81
CA LEU A 113 -4.56 -2.61 7.83
C LEU A 113 -4.29 -2.02 6.46
N ASN A 114 -3.39 -2.66 5.72
CA ASN A 114 -3.15 -2.47 4.30
C ASN A 114 -3.62 -3.74 3.56
N LEU A 115 -4.48 -3.59 2.56
CA LEU A 115 -5.03 -4.65 1.73
C LEU A 115 -4.50 -4.48 0.31
N LEU A 116 -3.78 -5.48 -0.19
CA LEU A 116 -3.10 -5.47 -1.49
C LEU A 116 -3.64 -6.61 -2.35
N PHE A 117 -4.49 -6.30 -3.32
CA PHE A 117 -5.04 -7.28 -4.25
C PHE A 117 -4.28 -7.24 -5.57
N TYR A 118 -3.56 -8.31 -5.89
CA TYR A 118 -2.73 -8.44 -7.09
C TYR A 118 -3.50 -9.04 -8.24
N VAL A 119 -3.46 -8.37 -9.40
CA VAL A 119 -4.28 -8.74 -10.56
C VAL A 119 -3.46 -9.11 -11.80
N SER A 120 -2.13 -9.04 -11.74
CA SER A 120 -1.25 -9.32 -12.89
C SER A 120 -1.07 -10.79 -13.15
N PRO A 121 -1.42 -11.31 -14.33
CA PRO A 121 -1.15 -12.70 -14.67
C PRO A 121 0.34 -12.95 -14.91
N GLY A 122 0.80 -14.17 -14.63
CA GLY A 122 2.14 -14.66 -14.98
C GLY A 122 3.29 -14.14 -14.12
N LEU A 123 3.03 -13.31 -13.10
CA LEU A 123 4.07 -12.90 -12.17
C LEU A 123 4.42 -14.03 -11.19
N GLU A 124 5.73 -14.29 -11.07
CA GLU A 124 6.35 -15.23 -10.14
C GLU A 124 7.44 -14.53 -9.34
N GLU A 125 7.91 -15.11 -8.26
CA GLU A 125 8.94 -14.53 -7.40
C GLU A 125 10.19 -14.08 -8.16
N LYS A 126 10.67 -14.89 -9.12
CA LYS A 126 11.86 -14.59 -9.94
C LYS A 126 11.74 -13.32 -10.80
N HIS A 127 10.52 -12.88 -11.10
CA HIS A 127 10.24 -11.69 -11.91
C HIS A 127 10.39 -10.38 -11.14
N GLY A 128 10.62 -10.44 -9.82
CA GLY A 128 10.61 -9.25 -8.95
C GLY A 128 9.21 -8.68 -8.79
N GLY A 129 9.11 -7.48 -8.23
CA GLY A 129 7.83 -6.88 -7.85
C GLY A 129 7.21 -7.56 -6.63
N ASN A 130 7.98 -8.37 -5.91
CA ASN A 130 7.52 -9.05 -4.71
C ASN A 130 7.26 -8.04 -3.59
N PHE A 131 6.19 -8.26 -2.86
CA PHE A 131 5.99 -7.55 -1.60
C PHE A 131 6.95 -8.11 -0.55
N GLU A 132 7.58 -7.23 0.22
CA GLU A 132 8.60 -7.61 1.19
C GLU A 132 8.24 -7.06 2.57
N LEU A 133 8.23 -7.93 3.57
CA LEU A 133 8.08 -7.58 4.98
C LEU A 133 9.45 -7.72 5.67
N TRP A 134 9.92 -6.67 6.31
CA TRP A 134 11.24 -6.60 6.90
C TRP A 134 11.21 -6.74 8.42
N ASP A 135 12.36 -7.13 8.97
CA ASP A 135 12.65 -6.98 10.40
C ASP A 135 12.81 -5.48 10.76
N ASP A 136 12.80 -5.16 12.05
CA ASP A 136 12.91 -3.77 12.56
C ASP A 136 14.19 -3.05 12.12
N LYS A 137 15.24 -3.80 11.79
CA LYS A 137 16.54 -3.26 11.32
C LYS A 137 16.63 -3.16 9.80
N VAL A 138 15.60 -3.58 9.08
CA VAL A 138 15.57 -3.65 7.62
C VAL A 138 16.78 -4.42 7.07
N LYS A 139 16.97 -5.66 7.56
CA LYS A 139 18.07 -6.53 7.15
C LYS A 139 17.60 -7.74 6.36
N TYR A 140 16.53 -8.37 6.79
CA TYR A 140 16.05 -9.64 6.26
C TYR A 140 14.58 -9.55 5.90
N PRO A 141 14.23 -9.58 4.60
CA PRO A 141 12.83 -9.55 4.18
C PRO A 141 12.25 -10.96 4.06
N VAL A 142 10.99 -11.08 4.45
CA VAL A 142 10.12 -12.15 3.96
C VAL A 142 9.50 -11.70 2.65
N LYS A 143 9.68 -12.45 1.57
CA LYS A 143 9.14 -12.12 0.26
C LYS A 143 7.79 -12.81 0.04
N ILE A 144 6.86 -12.03 -0.46
CA ILE A 144 5.52 -12.47 -0.83
C ILE A 144 5.32 -12.13 -2.31
N PRO A 145 5.32 -13.13 -3.21
CA PRO A 145 5.11 -12.90 -4.64
C PRO A 145 3.78 -12.21 -4.93
N ALA A 146 3.78 -11.22 -5.82
CA ALA A 146 2.58 -10.53 -6.31
C ALA A 146 1.80 -11.42 -7.29
N LYS A 147 1.34 -12.58 -6.81
CA LYS A 147 0.69 -13.62 -7.60
C LYS A 147 -0.69 -13.17 -8.06
N PHE A 148 -1.05 -13.54 -9.28
CA PHE A 148 -2.38 -13.30 -9.85
C PHE A 148 -3.50 -13.80 -8.92
N ASN A 149 -4.53 -12.99 -8.72
CA ASN A 149 -5.70 -13.28 -7.89
C ASN A 149 -5.35 -13.54 -6.41
N ARG A 150 -4.35 -12.82 -5.90
CA ARG A 150 -3.90 -12.90 -4.50
C ARG A 150 -4.23 -11.62 -3.74
N LEU A 151 -4.85 -11.75 -2.60
CA LEU A 151 -4.98 -10.71 -1.60
C LEU A 151 -3.94 -10.92 -0.49
N VAL A 152 -3.20 -9.87 -0.17
CA VAL A 152 -2.35 -9.80 1.03
C VAL A 152 -2.95 -8.74 1.95
N VAL A 153 -3.19 -9.11 3.19
CA VAL A 153 -3.61 -8.18 4.25
C VAL A 153 -2.54 -8.13 5.32
N MET A 154 -2.04 -6.94 5.65
CA MET A 154 -1.04 -6.77 6.69
C MET A 154 -1.45 -5.72 7.71
N GLU A 155 -1.08 -5.92 8.96
CA GLU A 155 -1.16 -4.88 9.99
C GLU A 155 -0.18 -3.74 9.68
N THR A 156 -0.63 -2.49 9.89
CA THR A 156 0.19 -1.30 9.78
C THR A 156 0.52 -0.73 11.14
N GLY A 157 1.73 -0.23 11.29
CA GLY A 157 2.22 0.38 12.53
C GLY A 157 3.65 0.87 12.35
N ASP A 158 4.25 1.43 13.40
CA ASP A 158 5.58 2.05 13.36
C ASP A 158 6.76 1.07 13.33
N HIS A 159 6.47 -0.24 13.33
CA HIS A 159 7.46 -1.32 13.18
C HIS A 159 7.22 -2.15 11.91
N THR A 160 6.23 -1.79 11.10
CA THR A 160 5.82 -2.59 9.94
C THR A 160 6.54 -2.16 8.67
N TRP A 161 7.87 -2.33 8.67
CA TRP A 161 8.70 -2.07 7.50
C TRP A 161 8.33 -2.98 6.35
N HIS A 162 7.97 -2.39 5.21
CA HIS A 162 7.61 -3.14 4.01
C HIS A 162 8.10 -2.42 2.74
N SER A 163 8.19 -3.16 1.64
CA SER A 163 8.70 -2.66 0.38
C SER A 163 8.19 -3.48 -0.81
N VAL A 164 8.57 -3.06 -2.01
CA VAL A 164 8.45 -3.87 -3.22
C VAL A 164 9.82 -3.94 -3.86
N ASP A 165 10.35 -5.16 -4.09
CA ASP A 165 11.59 -5.31 -4.80
C ASP A 165 11.45 -4.92 -6.27
N GLN A 166 12.57 -4.65 -6.93
CA GLN A 166 12.55 -4.16 -8.30
C GLN A 166 11.92 -5.16 -9.26
N VAL A 167 10.99 -4.70 -10.09
CA VAL A 167 10.42 -5.48 -11.18
C VAL A 167 11.49 -5.73 -12.24
N LYS A 168 11.72 -7.00 -12.62
CA LYS A 168 12.80 -7.45 -13.51
C LYS A 168 12.31 -7.95 -14.87
N THR A 169 11.01 -8.00 -15.06
CA THR A 169 10.34 -8.50 -16.26
C THR A 169 9.60 -7.38 -16.99
N ASP A 170 9.25 -7.60 -18.24
CA ASP A 170 8.40 -6.70 -19.02
C ASP A 170 6.89 -6.85 -18.66
N LEU A 171 6.53 -7.82 -17.81
CA LEU A 171 5.21 -7.92 -17.20
C LEU A 171 5.02 -6.78 -16.18
N SER A 172 3.85 -6.13 -16.23
CA SER A 172 3.52 -5.09 -15.25
C SER A 172 2.97 -5.72 -13.97
N ARG A 173 3.41 -5.22 -12.80
CA ARG A 173 2.82 -5.56 -11.50
C ARG A 173 1.69 -4.59 -11.19
N CYS A 174 0.46 -5.07 -11.22
CA CYS A 174 -0.76 -4.30 -10.99
C CYS A 174 -1.40 -4.69 -9.66
N CYS A 175 -1.81 -3.70 -8.88
CA CYS A 175 -2.36 -3.90 -7.56
C CYS A 175 -3.51 -2.93 -7.30
N VAL A 176 -4.60 -3.43 -6.71
CA VAL A 176 -5.67 -2.64 -6.10
C VAL A 176 -5.37 -2.58 -4.61
N SER A 177 -5.25 -1.37 -4.05
CA SER A 177 -4.85 -1.13 -2.67
C SER A 177 -5.96 -0.44 -1.89
N ASN A 178 -6.29 -0.98 -0.71
CA ASN A 178 -7.20 -0.40 0.24
C ASN A 178 -6.57 -0.32 1.62
N TYR A 179 -7.07 0.59 2.45
CA TYR A 179 -6.66 0.70 3.84
C TYR A 179 -7.87 0.69 4.75
N TYR A 180 -7.72 -0.01 5.87
CA TYR A 180 -8.71 0.09 6.95
C TYR A 180 -8.12 0.85 8.13
N PHE A 181 -8.99 1.63 8.75
CA PHE A 181 -8.68 2.53 9.85
C PHE A 181 -9.51 2.19 11.07
N SER A 182 -9.18 2.79 12.22
CA SER A 182 -9.95 2.72 13.45
C SER A 182 -9.75 4.03 14.22
N GLU A 183 -10.78 4.53 14.88
CA GLU A 183 -10.65 5.70 15.78
C GLU A 183 -9.77 5.39 16.98
N SER A 184 -9.76 4.13 17.43
CA SER A 184 -8.97 3.71 18.57
C SER A 184 -7.49 3.53 18.20
N SER A 185 -6.60 4.12 18.99
CA SER A 185 -5.16 3.88 18.89
C SER A 185 -4.85 2.38 19.06
N PRO A 186 -3.98 1.78 18.22
CA PRO A 186 -3.47 0.43 18.46
C PRO A 186 -2.54 0.35 19.68
N ARG A 187 -2.23 1.48 20.30
CA ARG A 187 -1.42 1.63 21.51
C ARG A 187 -2.25 2.21 22.64
N ASN A 188 -1.71 2.15 23.84
CA ASN A 188 -2.35 2.76 25.01
C ASN A 188 -2.15 4.28 25.10
N PHE A 189 -1.61 4.91 24.02
CA PHE A 189 -1.36 6.35 23.95
C PHE A 189 -1.54 6.87 22.53
N GLU A 190 -1.78 8.16 22.41
CA GLU A 190 -1.87 8.89 21.15
C GLU A 190 -0.49 9.02 20.51
N TYR A 191 -0.39 8.78 19.19
CA TYR A 191 0.84 8.96 18.43
C TYR A 191 0.56 9.41 17.01
N TYR A 192 1.54 10.07 16.39
CA TYR A 192 1.45 10.52 15.00
C TYR A 192 2.82 10.42 14.33
N HIS A 193 2.86 9.84 13.14
CA HIS A 193 4.01 9.87 12.27
C HIS A 193 3.58 9.92 10.79
N VAL A 194 4.41 10.56 9.97
CA VAL A 194 4.29 10.50 8.51
C VAL A 194 5.10 9.31 7.99
N THR A 195 4.84 8.90 6.74
CA THR A 195 5.58 7.81 6.08
C THR A 195 7.09 8.00 6.24
N SER A 196 7.77 7.00 6.74
CA SER A 196 9.23 6.97 6.90
C SER A 196 9.83 6.00 5.92
N PHE A 197 10.96 6.35 5.30
CA PHE A 197 11.67 5.51 4.34
C PHE A 197 13.03 5.07 4.88
N ASN A 198 13.53 3.96 4.34
CA ASN A 198 14.89 3.47 4.58
C ASN A 198 15.48 2.94 3.27
N GLY A 199 16.81 2.86 3.19
CA GLY A 199 17.47 2.14 2.11
C GLY A 199 17.49 0.63 2.36
N ARG A 200 17.67 -0.15 1.31
CA ARG A 200 17.95 -1.60 1.40
C ARG A 200 19.32 -1.85 2.00
N PRO A 201 19.66 -3.06 2.49
CA PRO A 201 20.98 -3.38 3.06
C PRO A 201 22.17 -3.03 2.14
N ASN A 202 21.99 -3.17 0.83
CA ASN A 202 22.98 -2.84 -0.19
C ASN A 202 22.96 -1.37 -0.65
N GLN A 203 22.22 -0.49 0.03
CA GLN A 203 22.07 0.94 -0.30
C GLN A 203 22.49 1.84 0.89
N PRO A 204 23.76 1.85 1.32
CA PRO A 204 24.20 2.56 2.52
C PRO A 204 23.99 4.07 2.43
N LEU A 205 24.21 4.69 1.28
CA LEU A 205 23.97 6.13 1.07
C LEU A 205 22.48 6.47 1.16
N THR A 206 21.61 5.65 0.58
CA THR A 206 20.17 5.81 0.68
C THR A 206 19.71 5.69 2.14
N ARG A 207 20.28 4.79 2.94
CA ARG A 207 20.00 4.66 4.37
C ARG A 207 20.32 5.93 5.14
N MET A 208 21.53 6.45 4.93
CA MET A 208 21.98 7.70 5.58
C MET A 208 21.06 8.87 5.19
N TYR A 209 20.81 9.04 3.90
CA TYR A 209 19.96 10.12 3.40
C TYR A 209 18.51 9.99 3.92
N SER A 210 17.95 8.78 3.94
CA SER A 210 16.61 8.51 4.45
C SER A 210 16.47 8.87 5.93
N SER A 211 17.49 8.63 6.75
CA SER A 211 17.48 8.99 8.18
C SER A 211 17.36 10.50 8.38
N ILE A 212 18.11 11.28 7.60
CA ILE A 212 18.08 12.75 7.64
C ILE A 212 16.73 13.27 7.12
N ASP A 213 16.26 12.76 5.99
CA ASP A 213 14.97 13.12 5.39
C ASP A 213 13.79 12.81 6.33
N ASN A 214 13.78 11.63 6.96
CA ASN A 214 12.77 11.26 7.94
C ASN A 214 12.74 12.24 9.11
N PHE A 215 13.90 12.62 9.66
CA PHE A 215 13.98 13.56 10.74
C PHE A 215 13.32 14.91 10.39
N PHE A 216 13.65 15.48 9.24
CA PHE A 216 13.07 16.75 8.80
C PHE A 216 11.57 16.64 8.51
N ARG A 217 11.15 15.58 7.85
CA ARG A 217 9.73 15.36 7.52
C ARG A 217 8.87 15.15 8.76
N GLN A 218 9.34 14.36 9.73
CA GLN A 218 8.62 14.16 10.99
C GLN A 218 8.52 15.48 11.78
N SER A 219 9.62 16.24 11.87
CA SER A 219 9.65 17.55 12.55
C SER A 219 8.70 18.55 11.88
N PHE A 220 8.76 18.67 10.55
CA PHE A 220 7.88 19.56 9.79
C PHE A 220 6.41 19.17 9.95
N ALA A 221 6.08 17.89 9.85
CA ALA A 221 4.71 17.40 9.99
C ALA A 221 4.13 17.61 11.39
N LYS A 222 4.97 17.52 12.43
CA LYS A 222 4.57 17.85 13.81
C LYS A 222 4.26 19.34 13.98
N LEU A 223 5.06 20.22 13.37
CA LEU A 223 4.91 21.67 13.50
C LEU A 223 3.74 22.23 12.68
N THR A 224 3.57 21.76 11.45
CA THR A 224 2.63 22.38 10.48
C THR A 224 1.32 21.64 10.31
N GLY A 225 1.25 20.40 10.76
CA GLY A 225 0.10 19.56 10.48
C GLY A 225 0.00 19.09 9.01
N PHE A 226 0.98 19.39 8.16
CA PHE A 226 0.94 19.05 6.74
C PHE A 226 1.18 17.54 6.50
N SER A 227 0.34 16.92 5.65
CA SER A 227 0.57 15.56 5.11
C SER A 227 0.43 15.58 3.60
N ARG A 228 1.38 14.95 2.90
CA ARG A 228 1.31 14.78 1.44
C ARG A 228 0.14 13.84 1.06
N GLY A 229 -0.39 14.02 -0.14
CA GLY A 229 -1.39 13.12 -0.72
C GLY A 229 -2.84 13.55 -0.57
N LYS A 230 -3.14 14.61 0.20
CA LYS A 230 -4.51 15.14 0.30
C LYS A 230 -5.09 15.62 -1.04
N GLU A 231 -4.25 16.02 -1.98
CA GLU A 231 -4.68 16.48 -3.31
C GLU A 231 -5.03 15.32 -4.27
N ARG A 232 -4.64 14.10 -3.92
CA ARG A 232 -4.77 12.91 -4.76
C ARG A 232 -5.94 12.02 -4.37
N VAL A 233 -6.67 12.39 -3.35
CA VAL A 233 -7.82 11.64 -2.85
C VAL A 233 -9.05 11.80 -3.74
N ARG A 234 -9.90 10.78 -3.71
CA ARG A 234 -11.26 10.84 -4.25
C ARG A 234 -12.04 11.90 -3.45
N LYS A 235 -12.79 12.77 -4.12
CA LYS A 235 -13.74 13.66 -3.43
C LYS A 235 -14.95 12.82 -3.02
N VAL A 236 -15.20 12.71 -1.75
CA VAL A 236 -16.36 12.06 -1.15
C VAL A 236 -17.43 13.10 -0.86
#